data_27755118d7ca8a5a15752d57027b3956
#
_entry.id   27755118d7ca8a5a15752d57027b3956
#
_cell.length_a   1.000
_cell.length_b   1.000
_cell.length_c   1.000
_cell.angle_alpha   90.00
_cell.angle_beta   90.00
_cell.angle_gamma   90.00
#
_symmetry.space_group_name_H-M   'P 1'
#
loop_
_entity.id
_entity.type
_entity.pdbx_description
1 polymer ?
#
loop_
_entity_poly.entity_id
_entity_poly.type
_entity_poly.pdbx_seq_one_letter_code
_entity_poly.pdbx_strand_id
1 'polypeptide(L)'
;MQSDPDALLKNNRELIHSEAMKVKSHVQRPQEDWILHTLMIEGYDVPFRFKRQGKYRTLLGSRVNLTYYPSQETVAGISVEIMKVVRVKRT
;
A
#
# COMPACT_ATOMS: atom_id res chain seq x y z
N MET A 1 -2.68 -5.25 -23.79
CA MET A 1 -2.39 -5.43 -23.57
C MET A 1 -1.98 -5.75 -22.79
N GLN A 2 -1.74 -5.74 -22.44
CA GLN A 2 -1.35 -6.27 -21.77
C GLN A 2 -1.08 -5.83 -20.73
N SER A 3 -1.29 -6.00 -19.96
CA SER A 3 -1.04 -5.60 -18.89
C SER A 3 -0.31 -6.49 -18.21
N ASP A 4 0.56 -6.92 -18.62
CA ASP A 4 1.34 -7.77 -17.93
C ASP A 4 2.23 -7.04 -16.99
N PRO A 5 2.84 -7.69 -16.08
CA PRO A 5 3.71 -7.08 -15.11
C PRO A 5 4.88 -6.37 -15.75
N ASP A 6 5.33 -6.87 -16.86
CA ASP A 6 6.42 -6.22 -17.53
C ASP A 6 6.02 -4.86 -18.02
N ALA A 7 4.86 -4.74 -18.55
CA ALA A 7 4.39 -3.48 -19.01
C ALA A 7 4.29 -2.52 -17.87
N LEU A 8 3.87 -2.99 -16.72
CA LEU A 8 3.75 -2.16 -15.60
C LEU A 8 5.09 -1.70 -15.16
N LEU A 9 6.03 -2.55 -15.09
CA LEU A 9 7.35 -2.20 -14.68
C LEU A 9 7.99 -1.23 -15.64
N LYS A 10 7.75 -1.41 -16.93
CA LYS A 10 8.29 -0.54 -17.86
C LYS A 10 7.75 0.80 -17.71
N ASN A 11 6.55 0.93 -17.35
CA ASN A 11 5.96 2.18 -17.24
C ASN A 11 6.33 2.84 -16.04
N ASN A 12 7.23 2.38 -15.41
CA ASN A 12 7.58 2.95 -14.49
C ASN A 12 7.65 3.01 -13.43
N ARG A 13 7.38 2.41 -13.03
CA ARG A 13 7.33 2.52 -11.81
C ARG A 13 8.39 1.85 -11.23
N GLU A 14 9.37 2.43 -10.64
CA GLU A 14 10.36 1.80 -9.90
C GLU A 14 9.78 1.34 -8.61
N LEU A 15 9.84 0.07 -8.28
CA LEU A 15 9.38 -0.43 -7.00
C LEU A 15 10.41 -0.10 -5.94
N ILE A 16 9.92 0.35 -4.80
CA ILE A 16 10.77 0.68 -3.67
C ILE A 16 10.58 -0.41 -2.64
N HIS A 17 11.67 -0.87 -2.06
CA HIS A 17 11.61 -1.91 -1.04
C HIS A 17 12.21 -1.33 0.24
N SER A 18 11.42 -1.31 1.31
CA SER A 18 11.87 -0.77 2.59
C SER A 18 11.60 -1.77 3.69
N GLU A 19 12.55 -1.93 4.58
CA GLU A 19 12.46 -2.94 5.62
C GLU A 19 12.24 -2.34 6.99
N ALA A 20 11.64 -3.12 7.85
CA ALA A 20 11.46 -2.78 9.26
C ALA A 20 10.75 -1.45 9.48
N MET A 21 9.74 -1.19 8.70
CA MET A 21 8.98 0.06 8.82
C MET A 21 7.94 -0.09 9.91
N LYS A 22 7.89 0.88 10.81
CA LYS A 22 6.99 0.84 11.94
C LYS A 22 5.60 1.32 11.55
N VAL A 23 4.59 0.51 11.82
CA VAL A 23 3.22 0.85 11.47
C VAL A 23 2.60 1.66 12.61
N LYS A 24 2.23 2.89 12.31
CA LYS A 24 1.60 3.78 13.29
C LYS A 24 0.09 3.60 13.33
N SER A 25 -0.49 3.15 12.25
CA SER A 25 -1.93 3.03 12.15
C SER A 25 -2.26 2.03 11.06
N HIS A 26 -3.31 1.27 11.26
CA HIS A 26 -3.76 0.29 10.28
C HIS A 26 -5.28 0.29 10.28
N VAL A 27 -5.84 0.77 9.19
CA VAL A 27 -7.29 0.84 9.02
C VAL A 27 -7.69 -0.17 7.97
N GLN A 28 -8.73 -0.93 8.23
CA GLN A 28 -9.24 -1.93 7.31
C GLN A 28 -10.68 -1.57 7.01
N ARG A 29 -11.01 -1.35 5.75
CA ARG A 29 -12.37 -1.01 5.35
C ARG A 29 -12.90 -1.97 4.31
N PRO A 30 -14.06 -2.54 4.53
CA PRO A 30 -14.66 -3.40 3.52
C PRO A 30 -15.01 -2.60 2.28
N GLN A 31 -14.75 -3.17 1.11
CA GLN A 31 -15.04 -2.52 -0.13
C GLN A 31 -15.44 -3.58 -1.12
N GLU A 32 -16.71 -3.86 -1.23
CA GLU A 32 -17.24 -4.93 -2.08
C GLU A 32 -16.62 -6.26 -1.63
N ASP A 33 -15.91 -6.92 -2.52
CA ASP A 33 -15.33 -8.21 -2.19
C ASP A 33 -13.95 -8.10 -1.59
N TRP A 34 -13.49 -6.89 -1.35
CA TRP A 34 -12.13 -6.67 -0.90
C TRP A 34 -12.11 -5.90 0.41
N ILE A 35 -11.00 -5.98 1.09
CA ILE A 35 -10.75 -5.13 2.25
C ILE A 35 -9.66 -4.18 1.84
N LEU A 36 -9.93 -2.90 1.95
CA LEU A 36 -8.93 -1.88 1.67
C LEU A 36 -8.16 -1.62 2.95
N HIS A 37 -6.85 -1.82 2.88
CA HIS A 37 -5.97 -1.60 4.02
C HIS A 37 -5.22 -0.30 3.82
N THR A 38 -5.20 0.52 4.85
CA THR A 38 -4.44 1.77 4.82
C THR A 38 -3.50 1.77 6.02
N LEU A 39 -2.22 1.87 5.75
CA LEU A 39 -1.22 1.93 6.80
C LEU A 39 -0.61 3.31 6.82
N MET A 40 -0.42 3.83 8.02
CA MET A 40 0.42 5.02 8.20
C MET A 40 1.72 4.54 8.81
N ILE A 41 2.81 4.95 8.22
CA ILE A 41 4.14 4.48 8.58
C ILE A 41 4.90 5.61 9.27
N GLU A 42 5.59 5.28 10.34
CA GLU A 42 6.38 6.26 11.05
C GLU A 42 7.42 6.88 10.12
N GLY A 43 7.47 8.19 10.08
CA GLY A 43 8.41 8.89 9.22
C GLY A 43 7.88 9.25 7.85
N TYR A 44 6.65 8.84 7.53
CA TYR A 44 6.06 9.12 6.23
C TYR A 44 4.74 9.85 6.42
N ASP A 45 4.46 10.78 5.53
CA ASP A 45 3.24 11.57 5.60
C ASP A 45 2.15 11.08 4.66
N VAL A 46 2.43 10.11 3.83
CA VAL A 46 1.45 9.63 2.86
C VAL A 46 0.98 8.24 3.26
N PRO A 47 -0.26 7.90 2.96
CA PRO A 47 -0.76 6.58 3.31
C PRO A 47 -0.23 5.51 2.38
N PHE A 48 -0.05 4.32 2.93
CA PHE A 48 0.34 3.13 2.17
C PHE A 48 -0.90 2.26 2.05
N ARG A 49 -1.35 1.99 0.83
CA ARG A 49 -2.61 1.30 0.61
C ARG A 49 -2.47 0.03 -0.19
N PHE A 50 -3.28 -0.96 0.15
CA PHE A 50 -3.35 -2.20 -0.60
C PHE A 50 -4.70 -2.87 -0.35
N LYS A 51 -5.07 -3.81 -1.21
CA LYS A 51 -6.32 -4.53 -1.09
C LYS A 51 -6.04 -6.01 -0.91
N ARG A 52 -6.83 -6.65 -0.05
CA ARG A 52 -6.74 -8.10 0.14
C ARG A 52 -8.15 -8.61 0.36
N GLN A 53 -8.35 -9.88 0.12
CA GLN A 53 -9.66 -10.46 0.28
C GLN A 53 -10.02 -10.77 1.71
N GLY A 54 -9.12 -10.99 2.56
CA GLY A 54 -9.43 -11.32 3.94
C GLY A 54 -9.01 -10.22 4.87
N LYS A 55 -9.52 -10.26 6.09
CA LYS A 55 -9.07 -9.35 7.10
C LYS A 55 -7.79 -9.87 7.68
N TYR A 56 -6.88 -8.94 7.94
CA TYR A 56 -5.64 -9.30 8.57
C TYR A 56 -5.74 -8.98 10.05
N ARG A 57 -4.92 -9.65 10.86
CA ARG A 57 -4.71 -9.18 12.17
C ARG A 57 -4.12 -7.83 12.01
N THR A 58 -4.37 -6.93 12.93
CA THR A 58 -3.83 -5.58 12.84
C THR A 58 -2.32 -5.61 12.81
N LEU A 59 -1.74 -4.76 12.00
CA LEU A 59 -0.30 -4.60 11.95
C LEU A 59 0.16 -3.42 12.80
N LEU A 60 -0.76 -2.80 13.49
CA LEU A 60 -0.44 -1.65 14.32
C LEU A 60 0.67 -1.99 15.30
N GLY A 61 1.69 -1.17 15.33
CA GLY A 61 2.81 -1.37 16.23
C GLY A 61 3.84 -2.36 15.74
N SER A 62 3.55 -3.06 14.65
CA SER A 62 4.49 -4.03 14.10
C SER A 62 5.48 -3.37 13.18
N ARG A 63 6.56 -4.07 12.91
CA ARG A 63 7.47 -3.65 11.86
C ARG A 63 7.26 -4.53 10.66
N VAL A 64 7.22 -3.93 9.50
CA VAL A 64 6.92 -4.64 8.26
C VAL A 64 7.91 -4.28 7.17
N ASN A 65 8.08 -5.20 6.24
CA ASN A 65 8.84 -4.93 5.04
C ASN A 65 7.83 -4.67 3.95
N LEU A 66 7.97 -3.57 3.26
CA LEU A 66 7.01 -3.17 2.24
C LEU A 66 7.70 -3.01 0.89
N THR A 67 7.01 -3.45 -0.14
CA THR A 67 7.42 -3.14 -1.51
C THR A 67 6.28 -2.32 -2.10
N TYR A 68 6.58 -1.16 -2.61
CA TYR A 68 5.54 -0.22 -3.00
C TYR A 68 6.06 0.75 -4.04
N TYR A 69 5.16 1.55 -4.58
CA TYR A 69 5.55 2.62 -5.49
C TYR A 69 4.61 3.81 -5.30
N PRO A 70 5.09 5.02 -5.60
CA PRO A 70 4.25 6.21 -5.49
C PRO A 70 3.13 6.18 -6.51
N SER A 71 1.96 6.62 -6.12
CA SER A 71 0.81 6.65 -7.00
C SER A 71 -0.10 7.79 -6.56
N GLN A 72 -1.23 7.89 -7.19
CA GLN A 72 -2.22 8.90 -6.85
C GLN A 72 -3.60 8.28 -6.89
N GLU A 73 -4.47 8.81 -6.07
CA GLU A 73 -5.88 8.43 -6.08
C GLU A 73 -6.71 9.68 -6.16
N THR A 74 -7.87 9.58 -6.77
CA THR A 74 -8.80 10.69 -6.79
C THR A 74 -9.83 10.46 -5.69
N VAL A 75 -9.91 11.41 -4.78
CA VAL A 75 -10.86 11.35 -3.69
C VAL A 75 -11.67 12.61 -3.74
N ALA A 76 -12.97 12.48 -3.96
CA ALA A 76 -13.87 13.63 -4.05
C ALA A 76 -13.37 14.66 -5.05
N GLY A 77 -12.85 14.19 -6.16
CA GLY A 77 -12.39 15.09 -7.22
C GLY A 77 -11.00 15.65 -7.02
N ILE A 78 -10.33 15.28 -5.94
CA ILE A 78 -9.01 15.79 -5.64
C ILE A 78 -7.99 14.69 -5.74
N SER A 79 -6.87 14.98 -6.39
CA SER A 79 -5.81 13.99 -6.53
C SER A 79 -4.97 13.97 -5.25
N VAL A 80 -4.81 12.80 -4.67
CA VAL A 80 -4.09 12.63 -3.43
C VAL A 80 -2.95 11.65 -3.63
N GLU A 81 -1.79 11.95 -3.10
CA GLU A 81 -0.65 11.04 -3.20
C GLU A 81 -0.80 9.89 -2.24
N ILE A 82 -0.47 8.70 -2.72
CA ILE A 82 -0.44 7.52 -1.88
C ILE A 82 0.76 6.68 -2.28
N MET A 83 1.10 5.71 -1.43
CA MET A 83 2.05 4.68 -1.80
C MET A 83 1.26 3.42 -2.02
N LYS A 84 1.35 2.87 -3.22
CA LYS A 84 0.62 1.66 -3.53
C LYS A 84 1.47 0.46 -3.20
N VAL A 85 1.00 -0.34 -2.26
CA VAL A 85 1.77 -1.47 -1.75
C VAL A 85 1.48 -2.70 -2.57
N VAL A 86 2.52 -3.37 -3.04
CA VAL A 86 2.35 -4.60 -3.79
C VAL A 86 2.75 -5.80 -2.96
N ARG A 87 3.46 -5.60 -1.88
CA ARG A 87 3.85 -6.71 -1.03
C ARG A 87 4.06 -6.22 0.39
N VAL A 88 3.54 -6.95 1.36
CA VAL A 88 3.75 -6.63 2.76
C VAL A 88 4.13 -7.91 3.48
N LYS A 89 5.13 -7.81 4.35
CA LYS A 89 5.59 -8.95 5.09
C LYS A 89 6.03 -8.49 6.48
N ARG A 90 5.59 -9.18 7.51
CA ARG A 90 6.03 -8.86 8.86
C ARG A 90 7.47 -9.29 9.04
N THR A 91 8.21 -8.51 9.75
CA THR A 91 9.59 -8.89 10.06
C THR A 91 9.65 -9.76 11.31
#